data_5cfb4b18fb239528fca464b2ba354b9c
#
_entry.id   5cfb4b18fb239528fca464b2ba354b9c
#
_cell.length_a   1.000
_cell.length_b   1.000
_cell.length_c   1.000
_cell.angle_alpha   90.00
_cell.angle_beta   90.00
_cell.angle_gamma   90.00
#
_symmetry.space_group_name_H-M   'P 1'
#
loop_
_entity.id
_entity.type
_entity.pdbx_description
1 polymer ?
#
loop_
_entity_poly.entity_id
_entity_poly.type
_entity_poly.pdbx_seq_one_letter_code
_entity_poly.pdbx_strand_id
1 'polypeptide(L)'
;GNNLVGYYMYHGGTNKIGELSTFNETKATGYPNDYPILSYDFQAPLSEYGEVREQYGLLNMLHMFVNDFGEEFAPMIAVDSANSVAADDTNSLRYGMRTNGKSGFVFVNHYQRLTELADIDNAVISVGNVEFPPIDVKGEVSFFMPFNMKMGDSVLEYATAQPLCKCDDTYFFAEIPNIKAEYKFSKGSANIVTVPFENAKYMRKLNGTVYIGGVCNLYEENGQIHSVEDGEYICQKWNGSEFETLKIGQSAKQSNVEITGVENAPFEPKYKEELCIGGERELTWKKINVDGGYGFAEIDYVGDVAQIYADGELVADDYYYGKTWRVPCKLLYGKECYMVISEMKDDFYKEF
;
A
#
# COMPACT_ATOMS: atom_id res chain seq x y z
N GLY A 1 -5.68 2.18 21.76
CA GLY A 1 -4.80 1.36 20.95
C GLY A 1 -5.33 -0.06 20.78
N ASN A 2 -5.16 -0.60 19.58
CA ASN A 2 -5.60 -1.94 19.25
C ASN A 2 -4.53 -2.98 19.68
N ASN A 3 -4.97 -4.13 20.18
CA ASN A 3 -4.11 -5.27 20.49
C ASN A 3 -4.14 -6.33 19.37
N LEU A 4 -5.09 -6.20 18.45
CA LEU A 4 -5.26 -7.03 17.27
C LEU A 4 -5.56 -6.12 16.08
N VAL A 5 -4.80 -6.27 15.01
CA VAL A 5 -5.03 -5.58 13.74
C VAL A 5 -5.31 -6.64 12.68
N GLY A 6 -6.46 -6.55 12.05
CA GLY A 6 -6.84 -7.36 10.91
C GLY A 6 -7.11 -6.46 9.70
N TYR A 7 -6.79 -6.94 8.52
CA TYR A 7 -7.02 -6.21 7.28
C TYR A 7 -8.21 -6.80 6.53
N TYR A 8 -9.15 -5.96 6.19
CA TYR A 8 -10.21 -6.25 5.24
C TYR A 8 -10.18 -5.15 4.17
N MET A 9 -9.54 -5.37 3.03
CA MET A 9 -8.87 -6.55 2.47
C MET A 9 -7.35 -6.36 2.48
N TYR A 10 -6.57 -7.43 2.43
CA TYR A 10 -5.12 -7.38 2.21
C TYR A 10 -4.73 -7.75 0.78
N HIS A 11 -5.47 -8.65 0.17
CA HIS A 11 -5.40 -9.07 -1.23
C HIS A 11 -6.79 -8.91 -1.86
N GLY A 12 -6.86 -8.30 -3.01
CA GLY A 12 -8.08 -8.23 -3.79
C GLY A 12 -8.53 -9.61 -4.29
N GLY A 13 -9.75 -9.68 -4.78
CA GLY A 13 -10.33 -10.91 -5.31
C GLY A 13 -11.12 -10.66 -6.57
N THR A 14 -11.53 -11.75 -7.21
CA THR A 14 -12.46 -11.75 -8.34
C THR A 14 -13.72 -12.51 -7.96
N ASN A 15 -14.87 -11.88 -8.04
CA ASN A 15 -16.15 -12.51 -7.83
C ASN A 15 -16.41 -13.55 -8.91
N LYS A 16 -17.08 -14.63 -8.53
CA LYS A 16 -17.50 -15.66 -9.46
C LYS A 16 -18.86 -15.34 -10.03
N ILE A 17 -19.01 -15.42 -11.34
CA ILE A 17 -20.32 -15.38 -11.98
C ILE A 17 -20.92 -16.78 -11.91
N GLY A 18 -22.07 -16.91 -11.26
CA GLY A 18 -22.85 -18.16 -11.17
C GLY A 18 -23.85 -18.30 -12.33
N GLU A 19 -24.51 -19.46 -12.40
CA GLU A 19 -25.53 -19.71 -13.44
C GLU A 19 -26.77 -18.83 -13.28
N LEU A 20 -27.13 -18.50 -12.04
CA LEU A 20 -28.38 -17.78 -11.72
C LEU A 20 -28.16 -16.34 -11.26
N SER A 21 -26.98 -16.03 -10.77
CA SER A 21 -26.68 -14.70 -10.20
C SER A 21 -25.17 -14.41 -10.17
N THR A 22 -24.86 -13.14 -9.94
CA THR A 22 -23.52 -12.66 -9.57
C THR A 22 -23.42 -12.53 -8.05
N PHE A 23 -22.19 -12.36 -7.53
CA PHE A 23 -21.96 -12.11 -6.10
C PHE A 23 -21.74 -10.63 -5.79
N ASN A 24 -21.82 -9.74 -6.78
CA ASN A 24 -21.64 -8.32 -6.55
C ASN A 24 -22.72 -7.74 -5.65
N GLU A 25 -22.32 -6.78 -4.85
CA GLU A 25 -23.19 -6.01 -3.96
C GLU A 25 -23.63 -4.74 -4.68
N THR A 26 -24.93 -4.48 -4.74
CA THR A 26 -25.48 -3.31 -5.43
C THR A 26 -26.59 -2.67 -4.65
N LYS A 27 -26.87 -1.39 -4.91
CA LYS A 27 -28.05 -0.68 -4.37
C LYS A 27 -29.34 -1.38 -4.78
N ALA A 28 -29.39 -1.98 -5.97
CA ALA A 28 -30.54 -2.78 -6.46
C ALA A 28 -30.77 -4.04 -5.61
N THR A 29 -29.75 -4.57 -4.95
CA THR A 29 -29.85 -5.73 -4.04
C THR A 29 -29.91 -5.34 -2.56
N GLY A 30 -30.04 -4.03 -2.26
CA GLY A 30 -30.24 -3.51 -0.90
C GLY A 30 -28.95 -3.13 -0.17
N TYR A 31 -27.83 -3.05 -0.86
CA TYR A 31 -26.58 -2.55 -0.30
C TYR A 31 -26.48 -1.02 -0.39
N PRO A 32 -25.68 -0.37 0.46
CA PRO A 32 -25.54 1.08 0.45
C PRO A 32 -24.79 1.63 -0.78
N ASN A 33 -23.94 0.80 -1.39
CA ASN A 33 -23.09 1.17 -2.52
C ASN A 33 -23.26 0.17 -3.67
N ASP A 34 -22.82 0.59 -4.86
CA ASP A 34 -22.64 -0.29 -6.01
C ASP A 34 -21.16 -0.68 -6.10
N TYR A 35 -20.89 -1.96 -6.43
CA TYR A 35 -19.55 -2.50 -6.64
C TYR A 35 -19.48 -3.22 -7.99
N PRO A 36 -18.27 -3.39 -8.58
CA PRO A 36 -18.08 -4.13 -9.81
C PRO A 36 -18.62 -5.57 -9.72
N ILE A 37 -18.99 -6.15 -10.84
CA ILE A 37 -19.52 -7.53 -10.91
C ILE A 37 -18.42 -8.52 -10.62
N LEU A 38 -17.25 -8.35 -11.23
CA LEU A 38 -16.11 -9.26 -11.08
C LEU A 38 -15.11 -8.72 -10.05
N SER A 39 -14.69 -7.47 -10.18
CA SER A 39 -13.63 -6.95 -9.36
C SER A 39 -14.05 -6.80 -7.90
N TYR A 40 -13.34 -7.47 -7.02
CA TYR A 40 -13.42 -7.34 -5.57
C TYR A 40 -12.07 -6.87 -5.03
N ASP A 41 -11.50 -5.87 -5.71
CA ASP A 41 -10.14 -5.39 -5.49
C ASP A 41 -10.03 -4.51 -4.24
N PHE A 42 -10.97 -3.58 -4.06
CA PHE A 42 -10.99 -2.60 -2.97
C PHE A 42 -9.68 -1.86 -2.76
N GLN A 43 -8.85 -1.75 -3.80
CA GLN A 43 -7.53 -1.13 -3.74
C GLN A 43 -6.65 -1.71 -2.61
N ALA A 44 -6.80 -3.01 -2.36
CA ALA A 44 -6.02 -3.73 -1.36
C ALA A 44 -4.50 -3.63 -1.61
N PRO A 45 -3.66 -3.81 -0.59
CA PRO A 45 -2.19 -3.78 -0.75
C PRO A 45 -1.66 -4.70 -1.84
N LEU A 46 -2.30 -5.85 -2.05
CA LEU A 46 -2.13 -6.71 -3.22
C LEU A 46 -3.40 -6.64 -4.04
N SER A 47 -3.30 -6.32 -5.33
CA SER A 47 -4.45 -6.19 -6.22
C SER A 47 -5.18 -7.51 -6.43
N GLU A 48 -6.32 -7.45 -7.11
CA GLU A 48 -7.07 -8.62 -7.59
C GLU A 48 -6.19 -9.63 -8.33
N TYR A 49 -5.21 -9.15 -9.07
CA TYR A 49 -4.29 -9.97 -9.87
C TYR A 49 -2.91 -10.17 -9.21
N GLY A 50 -2.75 -9.78 -7.95
CA GLY A 50 -1.54 -9.97 -7.16
C GLY A 50 -0.46 -8.90 -7.34
N GLU A 51 -0.77 -7.79 -7.99
CA GLU A 51 0.16 -6.67 -8.12
C GLU A 51 0.35 -5.96 -6.78
N VAL A 52 1.57 -5.53 -6.54
CA VAL A 52 1.92 -4.87 -5.27
C VAL A 52 1.67 -3.37 -5.37
N ARG A 53 0.90 -2.84 -4.43
CA ARG A 53 0.67 -1.41 -4.27
C ARG A 53 1.57 -0.78 -3.20
N GLU A 54 1.68 0.54 -3.20
CA GLU A 54 2.54 1.27 -2.27
C GLU A 54 2.24 0.95 -0.80
N GLN A 55 0.98 0.83 -0.42
CA GLN A 55 0.58 0.50 0.95
C GLN A 55 1.09 -0.85 1.43
N TYR A 56 1.39 -1.80 0.54
CA TYR A 56 2.04 -3.05 0.92
C TYR A 56 3.41 -2.83 1.55
N GLY A 57 4.21 -1.94 0.96
CA GLY A 57 5.52 -1.58 1.50
C GLY A 57 5.43 -0.89 2.86
N LEU A 58 4.48 0.05 3.01
CA LEU A 58 4.23 0.76 4.28
C LEU A 58 3.78 -0.21 5.38
N LEU A 59 2.86 -1.12 5.07
CA LEU A 59 2.40 -2.14 6.01
C LEU A 59 3.52 -3.11 6.40
N ASN A 60 4.38 -3.48 5.45
CA ASN A 60 5.50 -4.35 5.73
C ASN A 60 6.52 -3.73 6.69
N MET A 61 6.76 -2.42 6.62
CA MET A 61 7.59 -1.72 7.62
C MET A 61 7.02 -1.92 9.04
N LEU A 62 5.70 -1.79 9.20
CA LEU A 62 5.01 -2.04 10.47
C LEU A 62 5.10 -3.52 10.87
N HIS A 63 4.94 -4.45 9.93
CA HIS A 63 5.02 -5.88 10.22
C HIS A 63 6.42 -6.31 10.67
N MET A 64 7.48 -5.80 10.04
CA MET A 64 8.86 -6.05 10.49
C MET A 64 9.07 -5.56 11.92
N PHE A 65 8.59 -4.36 12.23
CA PHE A 65 8.66 -3.81 13.59
C PHE A 65 7.93 -4.69 14.60
N VAL A 66 6.68 -5.06 14.31
CA VAL A 66 5.89 -5.88 15.24
C VAL A 66 6.49 -7.28 15.41
N ASN A 67 7.06 -7.87 14.35
CA ASN A 67 7.70 -9.18 14.45
C ASN A 67 8.93 -9.17 15.36
N ASP A 68 9.73 -8.11 15.35
CA ASP A 68 10.98 -8.07 16.10
C ASP A 68 10.86 -7.39 17.50
N PHE A 69 9.89 -6.49 17.67
CA PHE A 69 9.68 -5.72 18.91
C PHE A 69 8.29 -5.95 19.53
N GLY A 70 7.49 -6.85 18.98
CA GLY A 70 6.11 -7.08 19.40
C GLY A 70 5.97 -7.58 20.82
N GLU A 71 6.89 -8.39 21.33
CA GLU A 71 6.88 -8.86 22.72
C GLU A 71 7.00 -7.70 23.72
N GLU A 72 7.79 -6.67 23.39
CA GLU A 72 7.95 -5.48 24.22
C GLU A 72 6.81 -4.49 24.01
N PHE A 73 6.31 -4.40 22.76
CA PHE A 73 5.29 -3.45 22.34
C PHE A 73 3.86 -3.86 22.75
N ALA A 74 3.51 -5.14 22.64
CA ALA A 74 2.14 -5.63 22.86
C ALA A 74 1.58 -5.33 24.27
N PRO A 75 2.34 -5.46 25.37
CA PRO A 75 1.84 -5.15 26.71
C PRO A 75 1.76 -3.66 27.01
N MET A 76 2.29 -2.77 26.15
CA MET A 76 2.24 -1.33 26.36
C MET A 76 0.80 -0.81 26.23
N ILE A 77 0.40 0.09 27.11
CA ILE A 77 -0.90 0.75 27.07
C ILE A 77 -0.86 1.98 26.16
N ALA A 78 -1.96 2.27 25.50
CA ALA A 78 -2.14 3.52 24.77
C ALA A 78 -2.43 4.68 25.74
N VAL A 79 -1.77 5.79 25.50
CA VAL A 79 -1.96 7.04 26.23
C VAL A 79 -2.04 8.16 25.23
N ASP A 80 -3.10 8.93 25.28
CA ASP A 80 -3.25 10.11 24.42
C ASP A 80 -2.28 11.22 24.87
N SER A 81 -1.98 12.14 23.95
CA SER A 81 -1.23 13.33 24.30
C SER A 81 -2.00 14.16 25.32
N ALA A 82 -1.30 14.89 26.17
CA ALA A 82 -1.91 15.76 27.19
C ALA A 82 -2.82 16.84 26.56
N ASN A 83 -2.57 17.18 25.29
CA ASN A 83 -3.38 18.12 24.52
C ASN A 83 -4.23 17.35 23.51
N SER A 84 -5.51 17.17 23.78
CA SER A 84 -6.46 16.65 22.81
C SER A 84 -6.65 17.68 21.69
N VAL A 85 -6.33 17.29 20.46
CA VAL A 85 -6.51 18.12 19.26
C VAL A 85 -7.91 17.87 18.71
N ALA A 86 -8.69 18.95 18.50
CA ALA A 86 -10.02 18.86 17.91
C ALA A 86 -9.96 18.40 16.44
N ALA A 87 -11.04 17.78 15.95
CA ALA A 87 -11.09 17.25 14.60
C ALA A 87 -10.99 18.32 13.50
N ASP A 88 -11.44 19.54 13.80
CA ASP A 88 -11.38 20.72 12.94
C ASP A 88 -10.10 21.56 13.09
N ASP A 89 -9.21 21.21 14.04
CA ASP A 89 -7.91 21.85 14.18
C ASP A 89 -6.92 21.25 13.16
N THR A 90 -6.64 22.03 12.13
CA THR A 90 -5.72 21.66 11.04
C THR A 90 -4.27 22.09 11.27
N ASN A 91 -3.96 22.75 12.40
CA ASN A 91 -2.67 23.38 12.65
C ASN A 91 -1.86 22.72 13.77
N SER A 92 -2.49 21.93 14.63
CA SER A 92 -1.84 21.32 15.79
C SER A 92 -1.34 19.92 15.50
N LEU A 93 -0.18 19.57 16.07
CA LEU A 93 0.39 18.24 15.94
C LEU A 93 -0.47 17.20 16.67
N ARG A 94 -0.88 16.17 15.95
CA ARG A 94 -1.64 15.03 16.47
C ARG A 94 -0.69 13.88 16.77
N TYR A 95 -0.56 13.53 18.03
CA TYR A 95 0.23 12.37 18.44
C TYR A 95 -0.37 11.70 19.67
N GLY A 96 -0.05 10.43 19.81
CA GLY A 96 -0.33 9.63 20.99
C GLY A 96 0.84 8.73 21.28
N MET A 97 0.80 7.95 22.35
CA MET A 97 1.89 7.06 22.68
C MET A 97 1.40 5.68 23.11
N ARG A 98 2.26 4.68 22.97
CA ARG A 98 2.15 3.42 23.71
C ARG A 98 3.34 3.29 24.61
N THR A 99 3.09 2.95 25.88
CA THR A 99 4.14 2.92 26.90
C THR A 99 3.86 1.90 28.00
N ASN A 100 4.93 1.42 28.61
CA ASN A 100 4.88 0.65 29.87
C ASN A 100 5.18 1.53 31.10
N GLY A 101 5.15 2.86 30.94
CA GLY A 101 5.45 3.85 31.97
C GLY A 101 6.95 4.21 32.08
N LYS A 102 7.85 3.50 31.40
CA LYS A 102 9.30 3.74 31.38
C LYS A 102 9.84 3.96 29.98
N SER A 103 9.41 3.15 29.04
CA SER A 103 9.77 3.18 27.63
C SER A 103 8.53 3.11 26.77
N GLY A 104 8.65 3.39 25.48
CA GLY A 104 7.55 3.29 24.56
C GLY A 104 7.82 3.92 23.20
N PHE A 105 6.73 4.21 22.51
CA PHE A 105 6.73 4.78 21.16
C PHE A 105 5.72 5.92 21.09
N VAL A 106 6.13 7.03 20.47
CA VAL A 106 5.27 8.14 20.11
C VAL A 106 4.81 7.93 18.67
N PHE A 107 3.51 7.95 18.46
CA PHE A 107 2.86 7.85 17.14
C PHE A 107 2.37 9.22 16.71
N VAL A 108 2.83 9.69 15.58
CA VAL A 108 2.38 10.92 14.94
C VAL A 108 1.50 10.56 13.74
N ASN A 109 0.36 11.22 13.63
CA ASN A 109 -0.52 11.12 12.48
C ASN A 109 -0.82 12.51 11.92
N HIS A 110 -0.19 12.84 10.79
CA HIS A 110 -0.41 14.09 10.09
C HIS A 110 -1.18 13.82 8.79
N TYR A 111 -2.37 13.25 8.94
CA TYR A 111 -3.31 12.93 7.88
C TYR A 111 -4.75 13.05 8.38
N GLN A 112 -5.62 13.62 7.57
CA GLN A 112 -7.06 13.59 7.77
C GLN A 112 -7.76 13.49 6.42
N ARG A 113 -8.70 12.55 6.29
CA ARG A 113 -9.45 12.36 5.05
C ARG A 113 -10.21 13.64 4.68
N LEU A 114 -10.14 14.03 3.41
CA LEU A 114 -10.81 15.20 2.83
C LEU A 114 -10.44 16.54 3.50
N THR A 115 -9.28 16.61 4.14
CA THR A 115 -8.83 17.81 4.84
C THR A 115 -7.33 17.97 4.67
N GLU A 116 -6.89 19.10 4.17
CA GLU A 116 -5.47 19.45 4.11
C GLU A 116 -5.02 19.99 5.47
N LEU A 117 -4.00 19.36 6.05
CA LEU A 117 -3.38 19.80 7.30
C LEU A 117 -2.23 20.76 6.99
N ALA A 118 -2.07 21.80 7.81
CA ALA A 118 -0.97 22.74 7.66
C ALA A 118 0.36 22.11 8.07
N ASP A 119 1.43 22.42 7.36
CA ASP A 119 2.79 22.07 7.78
C ASP A 119 3.10 22.62 9.16
N ILE A 120 3.81 21.86 9.98
CA ILE A 120 4.17 22.21 11.35
C ILE A 120 5.68 22.28 11.43
N ASP A 121 6.23 23.49 11.64
CA ASP A 121 7.66 23.70 11.82
C ASP A 121 8.03 23.65 13.31
N ASN A 122 9.21 23.08 13.61
CA ASN A 122 9.79 23.02 14.94
C ASN A 122 8.85 22.42 16.02
N ALA A 123 8.11 21.38 15.67
CA ALA A 123 7.25 20.69 16.62
C ALA A 123 8.08 20.04 17.74
N VAL A 124 7.74 20.32 18.98
CA VAL A 124 8.39 19.74 20.18
C VAL A 124 7.48 18.67 20.77
N ILE A 125 8.05 17.49 20.98
CA ILE A 125 7.39 16.37 21.64
C ILE A 125 8.15 16.05 22.93
N SER A 126 7.44 16.03 24.06
CA SER A 126 8.00 15.65 25.35
C SER A 126 7.20 14.48 25.94
N VAL A 127 7.90 13.46 26.42
CA VAL A 127 7.31 12.26 27.00
C VAL A 127 8.03 11.92 28.31
N GLY A 128 7.37 12.13 29.44
CA GLY A 128 7.99 11.97 30.75
C GLY A 128 9.21 12.90 30.90
N ASN A 129 10.38 12.31 31.03
CA ASN A 129 11.66 13.04 31.12
C ASN A 129 12.45 13.07 29.80
N VAL A 130 11.86 12.56 28.71
CA VAL A 130 12.48 12.57 27.38
C VAL A 130 11.92 13.71 26.58
N GLU A 131 12.79 14.58 26.06
CA GLU A 131 12.46 15.64 25.15
C GLU A 131 13.12 15.33 23.79
N PHE A 132 12.28 15.23 22.74
CA PHE A 132 12.77 15.05 21.39
C PHE A 132 13.28 16.39 20.85
N PRO A 133 14.27 16.40 19.95
CA PRO A 133 14.64 17.61 19.25
C PRO A 133 13.44 18.12 18.43
N PRO A 134 13.38 19.43 18.15
CA PRO A 134 12.33 19.97 17.28
C PRO A 134 12.34 19.28 15.91
N ILE A 135 11.17 18.92 15.41
CA ILE A 135 10.98 18.27 14.12
C ILE A 135 10.04 19.07 13.23
N ASP A 136 10.25 19.00 11.91
CA ASP A 136 9.36 19.58 10.93
C ASP A 136 8.46 18.47 10.38
N VAL A 137 7.14 18.62 10.56
CA VAL A 137 6.13 17.67 10.05
C VAL A 137 5.44 18.29 8.85
N LYS A 138 5.73 17.76 7.65
CA LYS A 138 5.30 18.35 6.38
C LYS A 138 4.55 17.33 5.51
N GLY A 139 3.48 17.82 4.88
CA GLY A 139 2.62 17.01 4.03
C GLY A 139 1.91 15.90 4.79
N GLU A 140 1.32 14.97 4.08
CA GLU A 140 0.64 13.81 4.66
C GLU A 140 1.66 12.75 5.09
N VAL A 141 1.85 12.59 6.40
CA VAL A 141 2.80 11.63 6.95
C VAL A 141 2.30 11.00 8.24
N SER A 142 2.58 9.71 8.42
CA SER A 142 2.34 8.99 9.67
C SER A 142 3.57 8.17 10.01
N PHE A 143 4.05 8.28 11.23
CA PHE A 143 5.26 7.62 11.69
C PHE A 143 5.23 7.38 13.20
N PHE A 144 6.20 6.62 13.69
CA PHE A 144 6.42 6.51 15.14
C PHE A 144 7.90 6.53 15.49
N MET A 145 8.19 7.03 16.68
CA MET A 145 9.55 7.22 17.20
C MET A 145 9.66 6.57 18.59
N PRO A 146 10.77 5.87 18.89
CA PRO A 146 10.97 5.24 20.18
C PRO A 146 11.47 6.23 21.23
N PHE A 147 11.13 5.97 22.50
CA PHE A 147 11.76 6.60 23.67
C PHE A 147 12.11 5.57 24.73
N ASN A 148 13.28 5.74 25.35
CA ASN A 148 13.88 4.83 26.34
C ASN A 148 13.88 3.37 25.89
N MET A 149 14.11 3.14 24.58
CA MET A 149 14.09 1.82 23.98
C MET A 149 15.32 1.01 24.41
N LYS A 150 15.10 -0.18 24.91
CA LYS A 150 16.18 -1.11 25.28
C LYS A 150 16.76 -1.74 24.01
N MET A 151 18.09 -1.68 23.88
CA MET A 151 18.85 -2.25 22.77
C MET A 151 20.01 -3.08 23.33
N GLY A 152 19.79 -4.36 23.61
CA GLY A 152 20.72 -5.19 24.36
C GLY A 152 20.94 -4.63 25.79
N ASP A 153 22.19 -4.30 26.14
CA ASP A 153 22.55 -3.67 27.41
C ASP A 153 22.51 -2.14 27.39
N SER A 154 22.21 -1.56 26.23
CA SER A 154 22.12 -0.12 25.98
C SER A 154 20.68 0.38 26.08
N VAL A 155 20.52 1.69 26.25
CA VAL A 155 19.22 2.37 26.25
C VAL A 155 19.27 3.56 25.31
N LEU A 156 18.52 3.49 24.24
CA LEU A 156 18.26 4.59 23.32
C LEU A 156 17.23 5.53 23.98
N GLU A 157 17.66 6.72 24.38
CA GLU A 157 16.79 7.72 25.02
C GLU A 157 15.70 8.17 24.04
N TYR A 158 16.09 8.49 22.82
CA TYR A 158 15.18 8.72 21.70
C TYR A 158 15.86 8.47 20.34
N ALA A 159 15.03 8.28 19.32
CA ALA A 159 15.41 8.44 17.92
C ALA A 159 14.35 9.25 17.18
N THR A 160 14.79 10.13 16.25
CA THR A 160 13.94 10.78 15.25
C THR A 160 13.93 9.99 13.95
N ALA A 161 13.83 8.67 14.09
CA ALA A 161 13.74 7.68 13.02
C ALA A 161 12.83 6.54 13.48
N GLN A 162 12.19 5.86 12.52
CA GLN A 162 11.25 4.79 12.81
C GLN A 162 11.96 3.44 12.88
N PRO A 163 11.90 2.68 13.99
CA PRO A 163 12.47 1.35 14.05
C PRO A 163 11.76 0.38 13.11
N LEU A 164 12.53 -0.45 12.40
CA LEU A 164 12.03 -1.44 11.44
C LEU A 164 12.20 -2.87 11.93
N CYS A 165 13.45 -3.27 12.20
CA CYS A 165 13.78 -4.62 12.62
C CYS A 165 15.17 -4.67 13.24
N LYS A 166 15.57 -5.85 13.69
CA LYS A 166 16.95 -6.17 14.11
C LYS A 166 17.45 -7.41 13.34
N CYS A 167 18.75 -7.42 13.05
CA CYS A 167 19.44 -8.58 12.52
C CYS A 167 20.72 -8.75 13.34
N ASP A 168 20.85 -9.83 14.06
CA ASP A 168 21.88 -10.03 15.06
C ASP A 168 21.96 -8.83 16.04
N ASP A 169 23.11 -8.18 16.14
CA ASP A 169 23.35 -7.01 17.01
C ASP A 169 23.08 -5.66 16.31
N THR A 170 22.57 -5.67 15.09
CA THR A 170 22.31 -4.47 14.30
C THR A 170 20.82 -4.14 14.26
N TYR A 171 20.50 -2.88 14.54
CA TYR A 171 19.14 -2.34 14.51
C TYR A 171 18.95 -1.49 13.27
N PHE A 172 17.87 -1.73 12.55
CA PHE A 172 17.52 -1.00 11.32
C PHE A 172 16.40 -0.02 11.61
N PHE A 173 16.60 1.22 11.16
CA PHE A 173 15.62 2.30 11.27
C PHE A 173 15.35 2.89 9.90
N ALA A 174 14.12 3.30 9.64
CA ALA A 174 13.78 4.11 8.48
C ALA A 174 13.94 5.60 8.82
N GLU A 175 14.44 6.36 7.87
CA GLU A 175 14.26 7.81 7.88
C GLU A 175 12.77 8.14 7.88
N ILE A 176 12.41 9.24 8.52
CA ILE A 176 11.08 9.83 8.42
C ILE A 176 11.16 11.00 7.44
N PRO A 177 10.25 11.11 6.45
CA PRO A 177 10.29 12.19 5.48
C PRO A 177 10.39 13.58 6.13
N ASN A 178 11.32 14.40 5.65
CA ASN A 178 11.63 15.74 6.12
C ASN A 178 12.17 15.83 7.56
N ILE A 179 12.42 14.72 8.25
CA ILE A 179 12.98 14.70 9.60
C ILE A 179 14.37 14.09 9.56
N LYS A 180 15.35 14.83 10.08
CA LYS A 180 16.73 14.33 10.20
C LYS A 180 16.77 13.22 11.24
N ALA A 181 17.33 12.07 10.88
CA ALA A 181 17.53 10.97 11.82
C ALA A 181 18.60 11.33 12.85
N GLU A 182 18.23 11.33 14.14
CA GLU A 182 19.12 11.56 15.27
C GLU A 182 18.89 10.46 16.32
N TYR A 183 19.97 10.05 16.98
CA TYR A 183 19.96 9.00 17.99
C TYR A 183 20.67 9.47 19.25
N LYS A 184 19.98 9.45 20.38
CA LYS A 184 20.57 9.79 21.67
C LYS A 184 20.49 8.59 22.62
N PHE A 185 21.60 8.19 23.17
CA PHE A 185 21.67 7.14 24.17
C PHE A 185 21.79 7.72 25.56
N SER A 186 20.98 7.26 26.49
CA SER A 186 21.15 7.51 27.94
C SER A 186 22.10 6.50 28.58
N LYS A 187 22.32 5.33 27.94
CA LYS A 187 23.26 4.31 28.39
C LYS A 187 23.82 3.53 27.20
N GLY A 188 25.13 3.39 27.12
CA GLY A 188 25.82 2.55 26.13
C GLY A 188 25.71 3.07 24.70
N SER A 189 25.77 2.15 23.75
CA SER A 189 25.59 2.39 22.31
C SER A 189 25.11 1.08 21.65
N ALA A 190 24.61 1.16 20.41
CA ALA A 190 24.24 -0.01 19.61
C ALA A 190 24.61 0.23 18.15
N ASN A 191 24.74 -0.86 17.37
CA ASN A 191 24.90 -0.76 15.93
C ASN A 191 23.56 -0.39 15.29
N ILE A 192 23.54 0.76 14.59
CA ILE A 192 22.35 1.27 13.93
C ILE A 192 22.66 1.47 12.44
N VAL A 193 21.75 0.98 11.62
CA VAL A 193 21.71 1.27 10.17
C VAL A 193 20.45 2.06 9.89
N THR A 194 20.63 3.27 9.36
CA THR A 194 19.50 4.11 8.91
C THR A 194 19.27 3.88 7.42
N VAL A 195 18.04 3.53 7.07
CA VAL A 195 17.62 3.23 5.69
C VAL A 195 16.77 4.40 5.19
N PRO A 196 17.05 4.97 4.01
CA PRO A 196 16.18 5.98 3.40
C PRO A 196 14.73 5.48 3.30
N PHE A 197 13.76 6.36 3.54
CA PHE A 197 12.34 6.00 3.59
C PHE A 197 11.88 5.21 2.34
N GLU A 198 12.29 5.68 1.16
CA GLU A 198 11.94 5.02 -0.10
C GLU A 198 12.48 3.58 -0.19
N ASN A 199 13.68 3.34 0.32
CA ASN A 199 14.26 2.01 0.37
C ASN A 199 13.61 1.13 1.45
N ALA A 200 13.17 1.72 2.56
CA ALA A 200 12.51 1.00 3.66
C ALA A 200 11.19 0.36 3.23
N LYS A 201 10.45 0.96 2.30
CA LYS A 201 9.24 0.37 1.70
C LYS A 201 9.52 -0.97 1.01
N TYR A 202 10.70 -1.12 0.41
CA TYR A 202 11.15 -2.33 -0.30
C TYR A 202 12.08 -3.20 0.54
N MET A 203 12.25 -2.88 1.83
CA MET A 203 13.03 -3.68 2.76
C MET A 203 12.22 -4.87 3.25
N ARG A 204 12.87 -6.03 3.38
CA ARG A 204 12.29 -7.28 3.91
C ARG A 204 13.28 -7.97 4.82
N LYS A 205 12.79 -8.59 5.88
CA LYS A 205 13.56 -9.53 6.70
C LYS A 205 13.08 -10.94 6.37
N LEU A 206 13.89 -11.68 5.64
CA LEU A 206 13.58 -13.01 5.15
C LEU A 206 14.60 -14.00 5.73
N ASN A 207 14.13 -15.05 6.40
CA ASN A 207 14.98 -16.04 7.06
C ASN A 207 16.08 -15.44 7.96
N GLY A 208 15.72 -14.39 8.72
CA GLY A 208 16.65 -13.71 9.63
C GLY A 208 17.60 -12.71 8.97
N THR A 209 17.65 -12.64 7.65
CA THR A 209 18.52 -11.73 6.88
C THR A 209 17.71 -10.56 6.32
N VAL A 210 18.31 -9.37 6.29
CA VAL A 210 17.71 -8.16 5.74
C VAL A 210 18.07 -7.99 4.26
N TYR A 211 17.06 -7.68 3.46
CA TYR A 211 17.19 -7.38 2.03
C TYR A 211 16.49 -6.06 1.70
N ILE A 212 16.99 -5.36 0.69
CA ILE A 212 16.36 -4.16 0.12
C ILE A 212 16.18 -4.40 -1.38
N GLY A 213 14.94 -4.43 -1.84
CA GLY A 213 14.59 -4.67 -3.25
C GLY A 213 14.86 -3.47 -4.17
N GLY A 214 14.96 -2.27 -3.61
CA GLY A 214 15.14 -1.01 -4.36
C GLY A 214 13.83 -0.56 -5.00
N VAL A 215 13.38 -1.23 -6.05
CA VAL A 215 12.11 -0.94 -6.75
C VAL A 215 11.21 -2.17 -6.89
N CYS A 216 11.60 -3.31 -6.33
CA CYS A 216 10.81 -4.54 -6.35
C CYS A 216 10.58 -5.08 -4.94
N ASN A 217 9.48 -5.79 -4.77
CA ASN A 217 9.16 -6.47 -3.53
C ASN A 217 9.75 -7.88 -3.54
N LEU A 218 10.32 -8.27 -2.42
CA LEU A 218 11.03 -9.54 -2.29
C LEU A 218 10.24 -10.55 -1.47
N TYR A 219 10.33 -11.81 -1.86
CA TYR A 219 9.85 -12.94 -1.06
C TYR A 219 10.85 -14.09 -1.09
N GLU A 220 10.71 -15.03 -0.20
CA GLU A 220 11.53 -16.24 -0.14
C GLU A 220 10.68 -17.45 -0.47
N GLU A 221 11.18 -18.30 -1.34
CA GLU A 221 10.62 -19.61 -1.64
C GLU A 221 11.73 -20.65 -1.77
N ASN A 222 11.60 -21.75 -1.01
CA ASN A 222 12.56 -22.86 -1.00
C ASN A 222 14.02 -22.44 -0.78
N GLY A 223 14.27 -21.43 0.07
CA GLY A 223 15.60 -20.92 0.38
C GLY A 223 16.17 -19.95 -0.66
N GLN A 224 15.41 -19.61 -1.68
CA GLN A 224 15.80 -18.64 -2.73
C GLN A 224 15.01 -17.35 -2.60
N ILE A 225 15.65 -16.22 -2.93
CA ILE A 225 15.03 -14.91 -2.93
C ILE A 225 14.53 -14.59 -4.34
N HIS A 226 13.27 -14.18 -4.41
CA HIS A 226 12.57 -13.82 -5.64
C HIS A 226 12.01 -12.41 -5.56
N SER A 227 11.79 -11.79 -6.71
CA SER A 227 10.94 -10.60 -6.83
C SER A 227 9.49 -10.99 -7.04
N VAL A 228 8.56 -10.22 -6.47
CA VAL A 228 7.12 -10.35 -6.76
C VAL A 228 6.84 -9.86 -8.18
N GLU A 229 7.47 -8.76 -8.56
CA GLU A 229 7.36 -8.18 -9.88
C GLU A 229 8.23 -8.95 -10.88
N ASP A 230 7.71 -9.14 -12.09
CA ASP A 230 8.45 -9.72 -13.18
C ASP A 230 9.57 -8.80 -13.67
N GLY A 231 10.80 -9.31 -13.81
CA GLY A 231 11.93 -8.54 -14.30
C GLY A 231 13.27 -8.96 -13.71
N GLU A 232 14.32 -8.27 -14.15
CA GLU A 232 15.66 -8.37 -13.57
C GLU A 232 15.89 -7.17 -12.64
N TYR A 233 16.29 -7.45 -11.41
CA TYR A 233 16.48 -6.43 -10.38
C TYR A 233 17.83 -6.50 -9.72
N ILE A 234 18.36 -5.34 -9.36
CA ILE A 234 19.54 -5.21 -8.51
C ILE A 234 19.05 -4.89 -7.11
N CYS A 235 19.23 -5.83 -6.21
CA CYS A 235 18.83 -5.74 -4.82
C CYS A 235 20.06 -5.70 -3.91
N GLN A 236 19.85 -5.48 -2.63
CA GLN A 236 20.89 -5.47 -1.62
C GLN A 236 20.57 -6.52 -0.54
N LYS A 237 21.60 -7.20 -0.06
CA LYS A 237 21.54 -8.18 1.02
C LYS A 237 22.48 -7.75 2.14
N TRP A 238 22.01 -7.74 3.36
CA TRP A 238 22.84 -7.51 4.54
C TRP A 238 23.72 -8.72 4.84
N ASN A 239 25.04 -8.53 4.96
CA ASN A 239 26.01 -9.60 5.22
C ASN A 239 26.47 -9.67 6.69
N GLY A 240 25.93 -8.82 7.55
CA GLY A 240 26.31 -8.67 8.96
C GLY A 240 27.11 -7.38 9.23
N SER A 241 27.66 -6.74 8.21
CA SER A 241 28.42 -5.49 8.33
C SER A 241 28.06 -4.42 7.31
N GLU A 242 27.68 -4.82 6.10
CA GLU A 242 27.32 -3.93 5.00
C GLU A 242 26.31 -4.57 4.05
N PHE A 243 25.75 -3.78 3.17
CA PHE A 243 24.88 -4.27 2.10
C PHE A 243 25.68 -4.68 0.87
N GLU A 244 25.53 -5.94 0.47
CA GLU A 244 26.08 -6.50 -0.75
C GLU A 244 25.06 -6.50 -1.89
N THR A 245 25.53 -6.29 -3.11
CA THR A 245 24.67 -6.33 -4.30
C THR A 245 24.26 -7.77 -4.64
N LEU A 246 22.98 -7.97 -4.88
CA LEU A 246 22.37 -9.23 -5.31
C LEU A 246 21.56 -8.99 -6.59
N LYS A 247 21.77 -9.82 -7.60
CA LYS A 247 20.92 -9.84 -8.80
C LYS A 247 19.86 -10.92 -8.67
N ILE A 248 18.62 -10.57 -8.92
CA ILE A 248 17.49 -11.50 -8.86
C ILE A 248 16.57 -11.32 -10.07
N GLY A 249 15.72 -12.31 -10.29
CA GLY A 249 14.73 -12.30 -11.36
C GLY A 249 15.29 -12.76 -12.71
N GLN A 250 14.45 -12.68 -13.71
CA GLN A 250 14.73 -12.99 -15.12
C GLN A 250 14.05 -11.94 -15.99
N SER A 251 14.56 -11.78 -17.21
CA SER A 251 13.96 -10.88 -18.20
C SER A 251 12.47 -11.20 -18.37
N ALA A 252 11.61 -10.25 -18.03
CA ALA A 252 10.17 -10.41 -18.15
C ALA A 252 9.76 -10.49 -19.63
N LYS A 253 8.84 -11.40 -19.94
CA LYS A 253 8.12 -11.37 -21.21
C LYS A 253 6.94 -10.42 -21.05
N GLN A 254 6.77 -9.52 -22.03
CA GLN A 254 5.64 -8.61 -22.10
C GLN A 254 4.98 -8.78 -23.46
N SER A 255 3.65 -8.82 -23.46
CA SER A 255 2.86 -8.86 -24.68
C SER A 255 2.62 -7.45 -25.19
N ASN A 256 2.53 -7.28 -26.52
CA ASN A 256 2.06 -6.04 -27.10
C ASN A 256 0.54 -6.00 -27.04
N VAL A 257 0.01 -4.84 -26.69
CA VAL A 257 -1.41 -4.56 -26.59
C VAL A 257 -1.75 -3.42 -27.53
N GLU A 258 -2.73 -3.64 -28.38
CA GLU A 258 -3.27 -2.62 -29.28
C GLU A 258 -4.74 -2.37 -28.96
N ILE A 259 -5.11 -1.10 -28.73
CA ILE A 259 -6.48 -0.69 -28.44
C ILE A 259 -6.95 0.26 -29.52
N THR A 260 -8.04 -0.10 -30.22
CA THR A 260 -8.59 0.68 -31.33
C THR A 260 -10.06 1.03 -31.10
N GLY A 261 -10.49 2.20 -31.57
CA GLY A 261 -11.89 2.60 -31.50
C GLY A 261 -12.79 1.75 -32.40
N VAL A 262 -14.04 1.55 -31.99
CA VAL A 262 -15.08 0.86 -32.75
C VAL A 262 -16.28 1.78 -32.87
N GLU A 263 -16.73 2.04 -34.12
CA GLU A 263 -17.84 2.98 -34.38
C GLU A 263 -19.20 2.45 -33.95
N ASN A 264 -19.43 1.14 -34.09
CA ASN A 264 -20.70 0.50 -33.74
C ASN A 264 -20.49 -0.53 -32.63
N ALA A 265 -21.43 -0.61 -31.71
CA ALA A 265 -21.43 -1.65 -30.68
C ALA A 265 -21.38 -3.04 -31.33
N PRO A 266 -20.40 -3.90 -31.00
CA PRO A 266 -20.30 -5.24 -31.55
C PRO A 266 -21.42 -6.16 -31.07
N PHE A 267 -21.94 -5.89 -29.87
CA PHE A 267 -23.05 -6.63 -29.23
C PHE A 267 -23.68 -5.77 -28.10
N GLU A 268 -24.80 -6.20 -27.55
CA GLU A 268 -25.38 -5.63 -26.33
C GLU A 268 -24.62 -6.15 -25.11
N PRO A 269 -24.09 -5.30 -24.21
CA PRO A 269 -23.37 -5.75 -23.02
C PRO A 269 -24.29 -6.59 -22.12
N LYS A 270 -23.81 -7.75 -21.67
CA LYS A 270 -24.57 -8.65 -20.80
C LYS A 270 -24.93 -8.00 -19.45
N TYR A 271 -24.08 -7.11 -18.96
CA TYR A 271 -24.24 -6.41 -17.68
C TYR A 271 -24.34 -4.88 -17.88
N LYS A 272 -25.24 -4.47 -18.79
CA LYS A 272 -25.48 -3.07 -19.13
C LYS A 272 -25.93 -2.23 -17.92
N GLU A 273 -26.60 -2.85 -16.96
CA GLU A 273 -27.09 -2.18 -15.75
C GLU A 273 -25.93 -1.58 -14.93
N GLU A 274 -24.79 -2.28 -14.86
CA GLU A 274 -23.59 -1.75 -14.22
C GLU A 274 -23.02 -0.52 -14.97
N LEU A 275 -22.97 -0.56 -16.30
CA LEU A 275 -22.52 0.56 -17.13
C LEU A 275 -23.47 1.77 -17.06
N CYS A 276 -24.70 1.57 -16.64
CA CYS A 276 -25.76 2.60 -16.56
C CYS A 276 -26.15 2.96 -15.12
N ILE A 277 -25.25 2.79 -14.16
CA ILE A 277 -25.49 3.19 -12.76
C ILE A 277 -25.88 4.68 -12.71
N GLY A 278 -26.99 4.97 -12.02
CA GLY A 278 -27.53 6.32 -11.91
C GLY A 278 -28.25 6.86 -13.16
N GLY A 279 -28.53 6.02 -14.18
CA GLY A 279 -29.31 6.34 -15.36
C GLY A 279 -28.65 6.01 -16.70
N GLU A 280 -29.25 6.44 -17.79
CA GLU A 280 -28.70 6.20 -19.12
C GLU A 280 -27.33 6.88 -19.31
N ARG A 281 -26.42 6.19 -20.01
CA ARG A 281 -25.06 6.59 -20.31
C ARG A 281 -24.76 6.43 -21.80
N GLU A 282 -23.92 7.31 -22.34
CA GLU A 282 -23.26 7.04 -23.62
C GLU A 282 -22.19 5.97 -23.41
N LEU A 283 -22.14 4.99 -24.31
CA LEU A 283 -21.21 3.86 -24.27
C LEU A 283 -20.21 3.96 -25.41
N THR A 284 -18.94 4.01 -25.06
CA THR A 284 -17.83 3.99 -26.02
C THR A 284 -17.22 2.60 -26.10
N TRP A 285 -17.06 2.08 -27.34
CA TRP A 285 -16.49 0.77 -27.58
C TRP A 285 -15.08 0.83 -28.13
N LYS A 286 -14.25 -0.10 -27.67
CA LYS A 286 -12.87 -0.29 -28.13
C LYS A 286 -12.63 -1.77 -28.38
N LYS A 287 -11.83 -2.09 -29.40
CA LYS A 287 -11.33 -3.44 -29.64
C LYS A 287 -9.94 -3.56 -29.03
N ILE A 288 -9.67 -4.68 -28.33
CA ILE A 288 -8.36 -4.98 -27.73
C ILE A 288 -7.75 -6.17 -28.45
N ASN A 289 -6.53 -6.01 -28.97
CA ASN A 289 -5.74 -7.08 -29.54
C ASN A 289 -4.49 -7.31 -28.67
N VAL A 290 -4.17 -8.56 -28.35
CA VAL A 290 -3.02 -8.94 -27.55
C VAL A 290 -2.25 -10.05 -28.27
N ASP A 291 -0.93 -9.86 -28.48
CA ASP A 291 -0.11 -10.82 -29.22
C ASP A 291 0.45 -11.97 -28.38
N GLY A 292 0.24 -11.94 -27.06
CA GLY A 292 0.68 -12.99 -26.12
C GLY A 292 -0.06 -12.92 -24.78
N GLY A 293 0.11 -13.94 -23.97
CA GLY A 293 -0.50 -14.04 -22.61
C GLY A 293 0.41 -13.59 -21.48
N TYR A 294 1.42 -12.77 -21.74
CA TYR A 294 2.42 -12.35 -20.77
C TYR A 294 2.22 -10.91 -20.31
N GLY A 295 2.38 -10.67 -19.00
CA GLY A 295 2.26 -9.34 -18.41
C GLY A 295 0.82 -8.81 -18.39
N PHE A 296 0.70 -7.48 -18.42
CA PHE A 296 -0.57 -6.77 -18.28
C PHE A 296 -0.84 -5.87 -19.47
N ALA A 297 -2.10 -5.78 -19.86
CA ALA A 297 -2.63 -4.69 -20.66
C ALA A 297 -2.79 -3.48 -19.74
N GLU A 298 -2.06 -2.40 -20.01
CA GLU A 298 -2.16 -1.14 -19.30
C GLU A 298 -3.13 -0.24 -20.05
N ILE A 299 -4.24 0.11 -19.41
CA ILE A 299 -5.39 0.78 -20.06
C ILE A 299 -5.64 2.10 -19.33
N ASP A 300 -5.34 3.20 -20.03
CA ASP A 300 -5.78 4.52 -19.62
C ASP A 300 -7.12 4.83 -20.26
N TYR A 301 -8.12 5.08 -19.44
CA TYR A 301 -9.45 5.46 -19.92
C TYR A 301 -10.04 6.55 -19.01
N VAL A 302 -11.07 7.19 -19.50
CA VAL A 302 -11.89 8.15 -18.74
C VAL A 302 -13.35 7.74 -18.89
N GLY A 303 -14.02 7.49 -17.79
CA GLY A 303 -15.41 7.05 -17.75
C GLY A 303 -15.79 6.67 -16.32
N ASP A 304 -17.05 6.37 -16.04
CA ASP A 304 -17.44 5.92 -14.70
C ASP A 304 -17.12 4.43 -14.50
N VAL A 305 -17.49 3.60 -15.47
CA VAL A 305 -17.33 2.15 -15.43
C VAL A 305 -16.76 1.65 -16.77
N ALA A 306 -15.88 0.66 -16.70
CA ALA A 306 -15.41 -0.07 -17.87
C ALA A 306 -15.60 -1.58 -17.67
N GLN A 307 -15.97 -2.26 -18.77
CA GLN A 307 -16.09 -3.71 -18.82
C GLN A 307 -15.30 -4.25 -20.00
N ILE A 308 -14.59 -5.36 -19.81
CA ILE A 308 -13.90 -6.07 -20.91
C ILE A 308 -14.58 -7.43 -21.11
N TYR A 309 -14.96 -7.68 -22.34
CA TYR A 309 -15.52 -8.93 -22.82
C TYR A 309 -14.49 -9.65 -23.69
N ALA A 310 -14.33 -10.94 -23.48
CA ALA A 310 -13.51 -11.83 -24.28
C ALA A 310 -14.39 -13.00 -24.76
N ASP A 311 -14.51 -13.17 -26.09
CA ASP A 311 -15.44 -14.09 -26.73
C ASP A 311 -16.91 -13.96 -26.23
N GLY A 312 -17.32 -12.72 -25.93
CA GLY A 312 -18.66 -12.37 -25.46
C GLY A 312 -18.92 -12.56 -23.97
N GLU A 313 -17.94 -13.08 -23.20
CA GLU A 313 -18.05 -13.21 -21.74
C GLU A 313 -17.28 -12.10 -21.03
N LEU A 314 -17.87 -11.55 -19.94
CA LEU A 314 -17.21 -10.57 -19.08
C LEU A 314 -16.00 -11.20 -18.39
N VAL A 315 -14.81 -10.62 -18.58
CA VAL A 315 -13.56 -11.12 -18.02
C VAL A 315 -12.87 -10.16 -17.07
N ALA A 316 -13.20 -8.87 -17.13
CA ALA A 316 -12.73 -7.84 -16.21
C ALA A 316 -13.68 -6.65 -16.22
N ASP A 317 -13.84 -6.00 -15.10
CA ASP A 317 -14.56 -4.74 -14.93
C ASP A 317 -13.81 -3.82 -13.95
N ASP A 318 -14.07 -2.52 -14.06
CA ASP A 318 -13.40 -1.50 -13.23
C ASP A 318 -14.31 -0.29 -13.04
N TYR A 319 -14.26 0.27 -11.83
CA TYR A 319 -14.79 1.60 -11.53
C TYR A 319 -13.63 2.58 -11.53
N TYR A 320 -13.70 3.55 -12.44
CA TYR A 320 -12.61 4.49 -12.65
C TYR A 320 -12.30 5.33 -11.40
N TYR A 321 -11.03 5.33 -11.01
CA TYR A 321 -10.52 6.08 -9.87
C TYR A 321 -9.25 6.90 -10.19
N GLY A 322 -9.07 7.22 -11.48
CA GLY A 322 -8.01 8.12 -11.94
C GLY A 322 -6.64 7.46 -12.11
N LYS A 323 -6.56 6.13 -12.17
CA LYS A 323 -5.31 5.39 -12.40
C LYS A 323 -5.43 4.45 -13.60
N THR A 324 -4.28 4.10 -14.17
CA THR A 324 -4.17 3.07 -15.21
C THR A 324 -4.75 1.75 -14.73
N TRP A 325 -5.73 1.22 -15.47
CA TRP A 325 -6.28 -0.10 -15.21
C TRP A 325 -5.39 -1.17 -15.80
N ARG A 326 -4.99 -2.14 -15.01
CA ARG A 326 -4.08 -3.21 -15.43
C ARG A 326 -4.79 -4.55 -15.44
N VAL A 327 -4.91 -5.13 -16.64
CA VAL A 327 -5.62 -6.41 -16.88
C VAL A 327 -4.63 -7.45 -17.38
N PRO A 328 -4.56 -8.65 -16.79
CA PRO A 328 -3.63 -9.67 -17.24
C PRO A 328 -3.85 -10.07 -18.70
N CYS A 329 -2.82 -9.97 -19.54
CA CYS A 329 -2.89 -10.35 -20.95
C CYS A 329 -3.37 -11.79 -21.15
N LYS A 330 -3.12 -12.69 -20.21
CA LYS A 330 -3.60 -14.08 -20.23
C LYS A 330 -5.13 -14.22 -20.31
N LEU A 331 -5.88 -13.24 -19.82
CA LEU A 331 -7.35 -13.23 -19.88
C LEU A 331 -7.85 -12.91 -21.28
N LEU A 332 -7.05 -12.21 -22.08
CA LEU A 332 -7.38 -11.63 -23.37
C LEU A 332 -6.78 -12.39 -24.56
N TYR A 333 -5.61 -13.00 -24.35
CA TYR A 333 -4.84 -13.63 -25.42
C TYR A 333 -5.61 -14.76 -26.11
N GLY A 334 -5.60 -14.72 -27.45
CA GLY A 334 -6.22 -15.73 -28.31
C GLY A 334 -7.75 -15.63 -28.37
N LYS A 335 -8.35 -14.53 -27.88
CA LYS A 335 -9.79 -14.30 -27.86
C LYS A 335 -10.16 -13.02 -28.61
N GLU A 336 -11.42 -12.92 -29.03
CA GLU A 336 -11.98 -11.70 -29.55
C GLU A 336 -12.38 -10.78 -28.38
N CYS A 337 -11.64 -9.68 -28.18
CA CYS A 337 -11.80 -8.83 -27.00
C CYS A 337 -12.31 -7.44 -27.34
N TYR A 338 -13.32 -7.01 -26.58
CA TYR A 338 -13.88 -5.67 -26.64
C TYR A 338 -13.97 -5.07 -25.23
N MET A 339 -13.68 -3.77 -25.14
CA MET A 339 -13.91 -2.96 -23.94
C MET A 339 -15.06 -2.00 -24.22
N VAL A 340 -15.98 -1.88 -23.31
CA VAL A 340 -17.02 -0.86 -23.28
C VAL A 340 -16.80 0.04 -22.07
N ILE A 341 -16.92 1.36 -22.28
CA ILE A 341 -16.71 2.39 -21.27
C ILE A 341 -17.99 3.23 -21.23
N SER A 342 -18.55 3.41 -20.02
CA SER A 342 -19.63 4.38 -19.81
C SER A 342 -19.07 5.79 -19.64
N GLU A 343 -19.78 6.79 -20.18
CA GLU A 343 -19.39 8.19 -20.02
C GLU A 343 -19.30 8.59 -18.55
N MET A 344 -18.32 9.45 -18.23
CA MET A 344 -18.19 10.04 -16.91
C MET A 344 -19.26 11.08 -16.64
N LYS A 345 -19.90 11.02 -15.48
CA LYS A 345 -20.81 12.07 -14.99
C LYS A 345 -20.28 12.68 -13.69
N ASP A 346 -20.48 13.98 -13.55
CA ASP A 346 -19.96 14.78 -12.43
C ASP A 346 -20.42 14.35 -11.04
N ASP A 347 -21.50 13.60 -10.95
CA ASP A 347 -22.11 13.18 -9.68
C ASP A 347 -21.69 11.77 -9.23
N PHE A 348 -20.96 11.01 -10.07
CA PHE A 348 -20.53 9.66 -9.72
C PHE A 348 -19.51 9.64 -8.56
N TYR A 349 -18.64 10.64 -8.47
CA TYR A 349 -17.55 10.74 -7.50
C TYR A 349 -17.79 11.69 -6.32
N LYS A 350 -18.97 12.26 -6.17
CA LYS A 350 -19.26 13.20 -5.07
C LYS A 350 -19.26 12.56 -3.69
N GLU A 351 -19.20 11.24 -3.58
CA GLU A 351 -19.24 10.50 -2.33
C GLU A 351 -17.90 9.81 -1.97
N PHE A 352 -16.80 10.00 -2.75
CA PHE A 352 -15.51 9.36 -2.51
C PHE A 352 -14.43 10.34 -2.07
#